data_8149791e733c6b61b42271e7f78dfb71
#
_entry.id   8149791e733c6b61b42271e7f78dfb71
#
_cell.length_a   1.000
_cell.length_b   1.000
_cell.length_c   1.000
_cell.angle_alpha   90.00
_cell.angle_beta   90.00
_cell.angle_gamma   90.00
#
_symmetry.space_group_name_H-M   'P 1'
#
loop_
_entity.id
_entity.type
_entity.pdbx_description
1 polymer ?
#
loop_
_entity_poly.entity_id
_entity_poly.type
_entity_poly.pdbx_seq_one_letter_code
_entity_poly.pdbx_strand_id
1 'polypeptide(L)'
;MFERRDDLRLSRKELLKVAEVDEQFLAGLEDAKVISSSRSGHFTTDDLALVKTARELADFGFHAAAFRVFRNAADREADLVRQALSGRRDSDEVGAELAALTARLHGLLLKSSLRD
;
A
#
# COMPACT_ATOMS: atom_id res chain seq x y z
N MET A 1 0.78 28.16 3.84
CA MET A 1 0.92 26.88 3.51
C MET A 1 0.25 25.95 4.42
N PHE A 2 -0.27 24.86 3.95
CA PHE A 2 -0.87 24.01 4.77
C PHE A 2 -0.19 22.78 4.99
N GLU A 3 -0.34 22.18 6.14
CA GLU A 3 0.25 20.97 6.43
C GLU A 3 -0.52 19.87 6.05
N ARG A 4 0.11 18.77 5.74
CA ARG A 4 -0.57 17.54 5.43
C ARG A 4 -0.92 16.91 6.73
N ARG A 5 -2.16 16.91 7.02
CA ARG A 5 -2.59 16.36 8.24
C ARG A 5 -2.40 14.91 8.35
N ASP A 6 -2.26 14.23 7.24
CA ASP A 6 -2.09 12.79 7.24
C ASP A 6 -0.64 12.38 7.22
N ASP A 7 0.29 13.33 7.40
CA ASP A 7 1.68 13.00 7.41
C ASP A 7 2.12 12.60 8.79
N LEU A 8 1.64 11.51 9.32
CA LEU A 8 2.08 11.02 10.58
C LEU A 8 3.47 10.43 10.45
N ARG A 9 4.21 10.48 11.53
CA ARG A 9 5.53 9.88 11.57
C ARG A 9 5.54 8.97 12.79
N LEU A 10 5.20 7.73 12.56
CA LEU A 10 5.15 6.76 13.63
C LEU A 10 6.45 6.01 13.74
N SER A 11 6.91 5.80 14.95
CA SER A 11 8.05 4.92 15.16
C SER A 11 7.56 3.49 14.98
N ARG A 12 8.49 2.55 14.88
CA ARG A 12 8.12 1.15 14.77
C ARG A 12 7.27 0.71 15.94
N LYS A 13 7.65 1.12 17.14
CA LYS A 13 6.94 0.76 18.33
C LYS A 13 5.52 1.33 18.33
N GLU A 14 5.38 2.57 17.89
CA GLU A 14 4.07 3.20 17.82
C GLU A 14 3.21 2.52 16.77
N LEU A 15 3.79 2.15 15.64
CA LEU A 15 3.05 1.48 14.60
C LEU A 15 2.49 0.15 15.10
N LEU A 16 3.32 -0.63 15.78
CA LEU A 16 2.88 -1.92 16.31
C LEU A 16 1.71 -1.74 17.27
N LYS A 17 1.79 -0.73 18.10
CA LYS A 17 0.76 -0.49 19.08
C LYS A 17 -0.54 -0.04 18.43
N VAL A 18 -0.45 0.93 17.56
CA VAL A 18 -1.65 1.50 16.94
C VAL A 18 -2.33 0.49 16.01
N ALA A 19 -1.55 -0.29 15.27
CA ALA A 19 -2.09 -1.28 14.37
C ALA A 19 -2.48 -2.57 15.08
N GLU A 20 -2.06 -2.72 16.33
CA GLU A 20 -2.34 -3.91 17.13
C GLU A 20 -1.78 -5.17 16.49
N VAL A 21 -0.53 -5.09 16.05
CA VAL A 21 0.17 -6.24 15.51
C VAL A 21 1.47 -6.42 16.26
N ASP A 22 2.05 -7.61 16.17
CA ASP A 22 3.32 -7.85 16.85
C ASP A 22 4.48 -7.68 15.87
N GLU A 23 5.67 -7.76 16.42
CA GLU A 23 6.88 -7.58 15.66
C GLU A 23 7.02 -8.59 14.53
N GLN A 24 6.63 -9.82 14.79
CA GLN A 24 6.74 -10.87 13.80
C GLN A 24 5.85 -10.60 12.59
N PHE A 25 4.65 -10.12 12.85
CA PHE A 25 3.73 -9.79 11.76
C PHE A 25 4.29 -8.66 10.90
N LEU A 26 4.78 -7.61 11.54
CA LEU A 26 5.35 -6.49 10.81
C LEU A 26 6.57 -6.91 10.00
N ALA A 27 7.44 -7.72 10.60
CA ALA A 27 8.62 -8.20 9.89
C ALA A 27 8.22 -9.02 8.66
N GLY A 28 7.14 -9.80 8.78
CA GLY A 28 6.64 -10.57 7.64
C GLY A 28 6.16 -9.68 6.51
N LEU A 29 5.52 -8.57 6.85
CA LEU A 29 5.08 -7.63 5.82
C LEU A 29 6.26 -6.94 5.15
N GLU A 30 7.31 -6.67 5.93
CA GLU A 30 8.52 -6.10 5.37
C GLU A 30 9.20 -7.08 4.41
N ASP A 31 9.24 -8.35 4.80
CA ASP A 31 9.83 -9.38 3.94
C ASP A 31 9.04 -9.55 2.65
N ALA A 32 7.74 -9.38 2.71
CA ALA A 32 6.88 -9.49 1.54
C ALA A 32 6.86 -8.19 0.72
N LYS A 33 7.59 -7.18 1.17
CA LYS A 33 7.69 -5.87 0.50
C LYS A 33 6.39 -5.09 0.50
N VAL A 34 5.48 -5.43 1.42
CA VAL A 34 4.24 -4.68 1.55
C VAL A 34 4.52 -3.31 2.14
N ILE A 35 5.50 -3.25 3.03
CA ILE A 35 5.82 -2.03 3.73
C ILE A 35 7.31 -1.94 3.94
N SER A 36 7.83 -0.73 3.99
CA SER A 36 9.22 -0.51 4.34
C SER A 36 9.31 0.81 5.08
N SER A 37 10.19 0.88 6.07
CA SER A 37 10.38 2.12 6.78
C SER A 37 11.19 3.07 5.92
N SER A 38 11.04 4.35 6.17
CA SER A 38 11.83 5.35 5.48
C SER A 38 13.25 5.29 6.04
N ARG A 39 14.15 6.09 5.46
CA ARG A 39 15.51 6.14 5.97
C ARG A 39 15.56 6.57 7.41
N SER A 40 14.60 7.36 7.84
CA SER A 40 14.56 7.83 9.22
C SER A 40 14.02 6.78 10.17
N GLY A 41 13.54 5.65 9.64
CA GLY A 41 12.96 4.60 10.47
C GLY A 41 11.53 4.86 10.88
N HIS A 42 10.89 5.85 10.26
CA HIS A 42 9.51 6.17 10.58
C HIS A 42 8.54 5.64 9.53
N PHE A 43 7.30 5.49 9.95
CA PHE A 43 6.23 4.99 9.09
C PHE A 43 5.17 6.07 8.94
N THR A 44 4.49 6.06 7.81
CA THR A 44 3.51 7.09 7.48
C THR A 44 2.09 6.63 7.77
N THR A 45 1.15 7.53 7.57
CA THR A 45 -0.27 7.20 7.69
C THR A 45 -0.66 6.11 6.69
N ASP A 46 -0.11 6.17 5.48
CA ASP A 46 -0.39 5.15 4.48
C ASP A 46 0.15 3.79 4.92
N ASP A 47 1.34 3.79 5.54
CA ASP A 47 1.90 2.56 6.06
C ASP A 47 1.00 1.96 7.11
N LEU A 48 0.45 2.79 7.98
CA LEU A 48 -0.46 2.33 9.01
C LEU A 48 -1.69 1.67 8.37
N ALA A 49 -2.25 2.31 7.35
CA ALA A 49 -3.41 1.74 6.65
C ALA A 49 -3.07 0.40 6.00
N LEU A 50 -1.87 0.28 5.41
CA LEU A 50 -1.43 -0.97 4.82
C LEU A 50 -1.36 -2.07 5.87
N VAL A 51 -0.76 -1.78 7.02
CA VAL A 51 -0.61 -2.79 8.07
C VAL A 51 -1.95 -3.20 8.63
N LYS A 52 -2.84 -2.24 8.87
CA LYS A 52 -4.16 -2.57 9.40
C LYS A 52 -4.97 -3.42 8.43
N THR A 53 -4.90 -3.08 7.15
CA THR A 53 -5.62 -3.85 6.14
C THR A 53 -5.04 -5.25 6.01
N ALA A 54 -3.71 -5.38 6.03
CA ALA A 54 -3.09 -6.69 5.96
C ALA A 54 -3.47 -7.54 7.16
N ARG A 55 -3.59 -6.92 8.34
CA ARG A 55 -3.99 -7.65 9.52
C ARG A 55 -5.40 -8.21 9.36
N GLU A 56 -6.30 -7.40 8.80
CA GLU A 56 -7.66 -7.89 8.57
C GLU A 56 -7.67 -9.06 7.58
N LEU A 57 -6.85 -8.97 6.54
CA LEU A 57 -6.75 -10.07 5.58
C LEU A 57 -6.15 -11.32 6.23
N ALA A 58 -5.20 -11.13 7.13
CA ALA A 58 -4.58 -12.26 7.81
C ALA A 58 -5.60 -13.03 8.65
N ASP A 59 -6.62 -12.34 9.16
CA ASP A 59 -7.69 -12.99 9.91
C ASP A 59 -8.47 -13.97 9.03
N PHE A 60 -8.43 -13.77 7.73
CA PHE A 60 -9.08 -14.68 6.78
C PHE A 60 -8.10 -15.71 6.22
N GLY A 61 -6.90 -15.78 6.76
CA GLY A 61 -5.95 -16.78 6.34
C GLY A 61 -4.91 -16.36 5.33
N PHE A 62 -4.85 -15.06 5.01
CA PHE A 62 -3.84 -14.59 4.08
C PHE A 62 -2.48 -14.53 4.77
N HIS A 63 -1.47 -15.06 4.08
CA HIS A 63 -0.11 -15.09 4.61
C HIS A 63 0.87 -14.45 3.63
N ALA A 64 2.13 -14.58 3.93
CA ALA A 64 3.19 -13.88 3.21
C ALA A 64 3.14 -14.07 1.70
N ALA A 65 2.86 -15.29 1.26
CA ALA A 65 2.83 -15.56 -0.18
C ALA A 65 1.75 -14.73 -0.88
N ALA A 66 0.58 -14.62 -0.25
CA ALA A 66 -0.50 -13.81 -0.83
C ALA A 66 -0.12 -12.34 -0.85
N PHE A 67 0.53 -11.86 0.20
CA PHE A 67 0.93 -10.46 0.26
C PHE A 67 1.95 -10.14 -0.83
N ARG A 68 2.82 -11.09 -1.17
CA ARG A 68 3.76 -10.89 -2.27
C ARG A 68 3.05 -10.79 -3.60
N VAL A 69 1.99 -11.59 -3.79
CA VAL A 69 1.20 -11.51 -5.01
C VAL A 69 0.60 -10.10 -5.15
N PHE A 70 0.05 -9.58 -4.05
CA PHE A 70 -0.53 -8.25 -4.08
C PHE A 70 0.53 -7.18 -4.38
N ARG A 71 1.70 -7.30 -3.76
CA ARG A 71 2.76 -6.33 -4.01
C ARG A 71 3.22 -6.39 -5.46
N ASN A 72 3.40 -7.58 -5.99
CA ASN A 72 3.85 -7.71 -7.37
C ASN A 72 2.82 -7.17 -8.35
N ALA A 73 1.54 -7.39 -8.09
CA ALA A 73 0.49 -6.86 -8.95
C ALA A 73 0.47 -5.34 -8.88
N ALA A 74 0.59 -4.78 -7.68
CA ALA A 74 0.59 -3.33 -7.52
C ALA A 74 1.79 -2.70 -8.22
N ASP A 75 2.95 -3.35 -8.15
CA ASP A 75 4.14 -2.83 -8.82
C ASP A 75 3.96 -2.79 -10.32
N ARG A 76 3.35 -3.81 -10.89
CA ARG A 76 3.10 -3.82 -12.32
C ARG A 76 2.12 -2.73 -12.72
N GLU A 77 1.09 -2.52 -11.91
CA GLU A 77 0.13 -1.46 -12.17
C GLU A 77 0.77 -0.09 -12.04
N ALA A 78 1.64 0.07 -11.05
CA ALA A 78 2.36 1.33 -10.87
C ALA A 78 3.23 1.63 -12.09
N ASP A 79 3.84 0.59 -12.67
CA ASP A 79 4.64 0.78 -13.87
C ASP A 79 3.80 1.28 -15.03
N LEU A 80 2.57 0.78 -15.17
CA LEU A 80 1.69 1.26 -16.23
C LEU A 80 1.33 2.72 -16.02
N VAL A 81 1.08 3.10 -14.76
CA VAL A 81 0.78 4.49 -14.46
C VAL A 81 1.99 5.37 -14.79
N ARG A 82 3.19 4.93 -14.42
CA ARG A 82 4.39 5.70 -14.71
C ARG A 82 4.61 5.87 -16.20
N GLN A 83 4.34 4.82 -16.98
CA GLN A 83 4.47 4.90 -18.42
C GLN A 83 3.50 5.92 -19.00
N ALA A 84 2.28 5.93 -18.49
CA ALA A 84 1.28 6.90 -18.96
C ALA A 84 1.67 8.33 -18.63
N LEU A 85 2.41 8.51 -17.54
CA LEU A 85 2.83 9.84 -17.12
C LEU A 85 4.12 10.31 -17.79
N SER A 86 4.84 9.38 -18.38
CA SER A 86 6.14 9.68 -18.96
C SER A 86 6.00 10.67 -20.09
N GLY A 87 6.77 11.75 -20.05
CA GLY A 87 6.73 12.75 -21.07
C GLY A 87 5.62 13.77 -20.96
N ARG A 88 4.71 13.60 -19.99
CA ARG A 88 3.65 14.57 -19.82
C ARG A 88 4.12 15.72 -18.96
N ARG A 89 3.69 16.91 -19.30
CA ARG A 89 4.02 18.08 -18.51
C ARG A 89 3.16 18.21 -17.29
N ASP A 90 1.96 17.62 -17.32
CA ASP A 90 1.03 17.69 -16.23
C ASP A 90 1.02 16.44 -15.37
N SER A 91 2.14 15.69 -15.35
CA SER A 91 2.19 14.44 -14.63
C SER A 91 1.89 14.57 -13.14
N ASP A 92 2.30 15.70 -12.54
CA ASP A 92 2.01 15.90 -11.12
C ASP A 92 0.53 16.07 -10.87
N GLU A 93 -0.16 16.66 -11.82
CA GLU A 93 -1.59 16.94 -11.67
C GLU A 93 -2.45 15.75 -11.95
N VAL A 94 -2.05 14.91 -12.91
CA VAL A 94 -2.88 13.78 -13.27
C VAL A 94 -2.46 12.46 -12.64
N GLY A 95 -1.30 12.46 -11.96
CA GLY A 95 -0.79 11.22 -11.37
C GLY A 95 -1.75 10.59 -10.38
N ALA A 96 -2.29 11.40 -9.47
CA ALA A 96 -3.21 10.88 -8.47
C ALA A 96 -4.50 10.39 -9.12
N GLU A 97 -4.96 11.08 -10.15
CA GLU A 97 -6.16 10.69 -10.84
C GLU A 97 -5.96 9.36 -11.57
N LEU A 98 -4.82 9.20 -12.24
CA LEU A 98 -4.52 7.93 -12.92
C LEU A 98 -4.40 6.78 -11.94
N ALA A 99 -3.76 7.03 -10.80
CA ALA A 99 -3.64 5.99 -9.79
C ALA A 99 -5.01 5.57 -9.27
N ALA A 100 -5.89 6.54 -9.04
CA ALA A 100 -7.23 6.25 -8.54
C ALA A 100 -8.05 5.47 -9.56
N LEU A 101 -7.94 5.85 -10.85
CA LEU A 101 -8.66 5.13 -11.90
C LEU A 101 -8.14 3.71 -12.06
N THR A 102 -6.83 3.54 -11.97
CA THR A 102 -6.23 2.21 -12.05
C THR A 102 -6.71 1.33 -10.92
N ALA A 103 -6.72 1.86 -9.70
CA ALA A 103 -7.18 1.12 -8.55
C ALA A 103 -8.67 0.76 -8.69
N ARG A 104 -9.44 1.68 -9.23
CA ARG A 104 -10.86 1.43 -9.43
C ARG A 104 -11.09 0.32 -10.45
N LEU A 105 -10.36 0.37 -11.58
CA LEU A 105 -10.48 -0.67 -12.58
C LEU A 105 -10.08 -2.03 -11.98
N HIS A 106 -8.97 -2.04 -11.24
CA HIS A 106 -8.52 -3.28 -10.63
C HIS A 106 -9.58 -3.86 -9.69
N GLY A 107 -10.20 -3.01 -8.87
CA GLY A 107 -11.24 -3.46 -7.95
C GLY A 107 -12.44 -4.03 -8.68
N LEU A 108 -12.82 -3.38 -9.79
CA LEU A 108 -13.95 -3.86 -10.59
C LEU A 108 -13.61 -5.21 -11.25
N LEU A 109 -12.37 -5.35 -11.73
CA LEU A 109 -11.95 -6.61 -12.33
C LEU A 109 -11.91 -7.72 -11.28
N LEU A 110 -11.48 -7.40 -10.08
CA LEU A 110 -11.47 -8.37 -9.01
C LEU A 110 -12.88 -8.87 -8.73
N LYS A 111 -13.84 -7.95 -8.64
CA LYS A 111 -15.23 -8.34 -8.43
C LYS A 111 -15.73 -9.20 -9.57
N SER A 112 -15.37 -8.84 -10.80
CA SER A 112 -15.76 -9.60 -11.96
C SER A 112 -15.19 -11.01 -11.92
N SER A 113 -13.94 -11.15 -11.46
CA SER A 113 -13.29 -12.45 -11.40
C SER A 113 -13.91 -13.36 -10.34
N LEU A 114 -14.47 -12.78 -9.29
CA LEU A 114 -15.08 -13.57 -8.24
C LEU A 114 -16.51 -14.00 -8.56
N ARG A 115 -17.10 -13.38 -9.59
CA ARG A 115 -18.44 -13.72 -9.99
C ARG A 115 -18.38 -14.90 -10.94
N ASP A 116 -19.13 -15.89 -10.72
CA ASP A 116 -19.11 -16.99 -11.60
C ASP A 116 -20.35 -17.37 -12.08
#